data_7347158a38b85c6ffb7955b4f7dee849
#
_entry.id   7347158a38b85c6ffb7955b4f7dee849
#
_cell.length_a   1.000
_cell.length_b   1.000
_cell.length_c   1.000
_cell.angle_alpha   90.00
_cell.angle_beta   90.00
_cell.angle_gamma   90.00
#
_symmetry.space_group_name_H-M   'P 1'
#
loop_
_entity.id
_entity.type
_entity.pdbx_description
1 polymer ?
#
loop_
_entity_poly.entity_id
_entity_poly.type
_entity_poly.pdbx_seq_one_letter_code
_entity_poly.pdbx_strand_id
1 'polypeptide(L)'
;ARVVHKYNTVLIVDEAHGAHFGISEKLPIPAYKLGADLVIESTHKTLPAMTQTALLHLKGDRIDAGKVQEMLSIYETSSPSYVLMCSIDKCIREIQKNGQQRYDELLNVINKIRKNVNKCKYISIPCEELKNQNNVFDVDVTKLIINVNNSGITGKQLGDILRYKY
;
A
#
# COMPACT_ATOMS: atom_id res chain seq x y z
N ALA A 1 -5.93 -11.48 -11.52
CA ALA A 1 -5.30 -11.69 -12.84
C ALA A 1 -5.94 -12.86 -13.59
N ARG A 2 -5.90 -14.09 -13.06
CA ARG A 2 -6.35 -15.31 -13.79
C ARG A 2 -7.72 -15.19 -14.46
N VAL A 3 -8.73 -14.61 -13.79
CA VAL A 3 -10.09 -14.44 -14.37
C VAL A 3 -10.06 -13.45 -15.51
N VAL A 4 -9.41 -12.29 -15.33
CA VAL A 4 -9.31 -11.21 -16.34
C VAL A 4 -8.60 -11.73 -17.60
N HIS A 5 -7.47 -12.40 -17.42
CA HIS A 5 -6.67 -12.95 -18.53
C HIS A 5 -7.38 -14.07 -19.29
N LYS A 6 -8.29 -14.82 -18.64
CA LYS A 6 -9.15 -15.81 -19.32
C LYS A 6 -10.03 -15.17 -20.40
N TYR A 7 -10.38 -13.90 -20.24
CA TYR A 7 -11.17 -13.14 -21.22
C TYR A 7 -10.29 -12.26 -22.14
N ASN A 8 -8.99 -12.55 -22.20
CA ASN A 8 -8.01 -11.80 -22.99
C ASN A 8 -8.01 -10.28 -22.71
N THR A 9 -8.27 -9.91 -21.47
CA THR A 9 -8.35 -8.52 -21.01
C THR A 9 -7.16 -8.21 -20.12
N VAL A 10 -6.69 -6.98 -20.13
CA VAL A 10 -5.60 -6.49 -19.27
C VAL A 10 -6.08 -6.18 -17.87
N LEU A 11 -5.22 -6.36 -16.88
CA LEU A 11 -5.46 -5.98 -15.48
C LEU A 11 -4.58 -4.80 -15.10
N ILE A 12 -5.22 -3.66 -14.88
CA ILE A 12 -4.58 -2.44 -14.34
C ILE A 12 -4.97 -2.33 -12.86
N VAL A 13 -4.00 -2.12 -11.99
CA VAL A 13 -4.20 -1.99 -10.55
C VAL A 13 -3.68 -0.65 -10.05
N ASP A 14 -4.55 0.14 -9.43
CA ASP A 14 -4.14 1.26 -8.60
C ASP A 14 -3.75 0.73 -7.21
N GLU A 15 -2.45 0.62 -7.00
CA GLU A 15 -1.82 0.20 -5.74
C GLU A 15 -1.13 1.38 -5.05
N ALA A 16 -1.68 2.60 -5.21
CA ALA A 16 -1.07 3.83 -4.70
C ALA A 16 -0.76 3.79 -3.19
N HIS A 17 -1.51 3.02 -2.41
CA HIS A 17 -1.25 2.81 -0.98
C HIS A 17 -0.49 1.52 -0.66
N GLY A 18 -0.03 0.79 -1.65
CA GLY A 18 0.63 -0.51 -1.52
C GLY A 18 2.11 -0.53 -1.91
N ALA A 19 2.75 0.62 -2.14
CA ALA A 19 4.16 0.67 -2.58
C ALA A 19 5.15 -0.04 -1.62
N HIS A 20 4.73 -0.35 -0.40
CA HIS A 20 5.50 -1.12 0.58
C HIS A 20 5.24 -2.64 0.52
N PHE A 21 4.30 -3.10 -0.29
CA PHE A 21 3.99 -4.54 -0.37
C PHE A 21 5.20 -5.35 -0.87
N GLY A 22 5.37 -6.53 -0.28
CA GLY A 22 6.47 -7.42 -0.62
C GLY A 22 7.87 -7.00 -0.16
N ILE A 23 8.01 -5.90 0.61
CA ILE A 23 9.28 -5.50 1.24
C ILE A 23 9.63 -6.44 2.41
N SER A 24 8.64 -6.90 3.15
CA SER A 24 8.75 -7.95 4.17
C SER A 24 7.79 -9.09 3.82
N GLU A 25 8.16 -10.31 4.16
CA GLU A 25 7.32 -11.50 3.97
C GLU A 25 5.99 -11.44 4.75
N LYS A 26 5.92 -10.59 5.76
CA LYS A 26 4.72 -10.34 6.57
C LYS A 26 3.74 -9.36 5.93
N LEU A 27 4.13 -8.71 4.84
CA LEU A 27 3.30 -7.76 4.10
C LEU A 27 2.58 -8.45 2.94
N PRO A 28 1.48 -7.88 2.44
CA PRO A 28 0.80 -8.41 1.26
C PRO A 28 1.73 -8.55 0.06
N ILE A 29 1.38 -9.46 -0.83
CA ILE A 29 2.10 -9.64 -2.09
C ILE A 29 1.68 -8.54 -3.05
N PRO A 30 2.60 -7.78 -3.68
CA PRO A 30 2.24 -6.71 -4.60
C PRO A 30 1.56 -7.23 -5.87
N ALA A 31 0.68 -6.43 -6.44
CA ALA A 31 -0.18 -6.83 -7.56
C ALA A 31 0.61 -7.29 -8.80
N TYR A 32 1.78 -6.70 -9.06
CA TYR A 32 2.62 -7.14 -10.20
C TYR A 32 3.18 -8.56 -10.01
N LYS A 33 3.38 -9.04 -8.78
CA LYS A 33 3.74 -10.44 -8.51
C LYS A 33 2.54 -11.38 -8.62
N LEU A 34 1.33 -10.86 -8.42
CA LEU A 34 0.07 -11.60 -8.56
C LEU A 34 -0.47 -11.60 -9.99
N GLY A 35 0.28 -11.04 -10.94
CA GLY A 35 0.00 -11.09 -12.37
C GLY A 35 -0.79 -9.89 -12.90
N ALA A 36 -0.81 -8.75 -12.23
CA ALA A 36 -1.27 -7.51 -12.84
C ALA A 36 -0.33 -7.10 -13.99
N ASP A 37 -0.90 -6.58 -15.07
CA ASP A 37 -0.16 -6.18 -16.27
C ASP A 37 0.40 -4.76 -16.13
N LEU A 38 -0.31 -3.88 -15.41
CA LEU A 38 0.14 -2.54 -15.09
C LEU A 38 -0.26 -2.18 -13.67
N VAL A 39 0.68 -1.63 -12.89
CA VAL A 39 0.45 -1.24 -11.48
C VAL A 39 0.98 0.16 -11.23
N ILE A 40 0.19 0.98 -10.56
CA ILE A 40 0.57 2.32 -10.16
C ILE A 40 0.78 2.36 -8.65
N GLU A 41 1.97 2.79 -8.21
CA GLU A 41 2.34 2.92 -6.80
C GLU A 41 2.77 4.35 -6.47
N SER A 42 2.23 4.93 -5.40
CA SER A 42 2.68 6.22 -4.88
C SER A 42 3.76 5.99 -3.82
N THR A 43 5.01 6.24 -4.16
CA THR A 43 6.15 6.02 -3.25
C THR A 43 6.10 6.94 -2.03
N HIS A 44 5.54 8.14 -2.18
CA HIS A 44 5.41 9.11 -1.10
C HIS A 44 4.33 8.79 -0.05
N LYS A 45 3.43 7.84 -0.31
CA LYS A 45 2.33 7.52 0.63
C LYS A 45 2.75 6.52 1.70
N THR A 46 3.56 5.55 1.35
CA THR A 46 3.93 4.44 2.23
C THR A 46 5.42 4.16 2.29
N LEU A 47 6.22 4.84 1.47
CA LEU A 47 7.68 4.78 1.48
C LEU A 47 8.29 6.16 1.77
N PRO A 48 9.56 6.24 2.20
CA PRO A 48 10.22 7.49 2.57
C PRO A 48 10.70 8.30 1.34
N ALA A 49 9.79 8.58 0.40
CA ALA A 49 10.03 9.43 -0.76
C ALA A 49 9.25 10.75 -0.64
N MET A 50 9.70 11.79 -1.35
CA MET A 50 9.05 13.10 -1.34
C MET A 50 7.66 13.04 -1.98
N THR A 51 6.76 13.93 -1.57
CA THR A 51 5.41 14.08 -2.14
C THR A 51 5.47 14.24 -3.66
N GLN A 52 4.47 13.71 -4.35
CA GLN A 52 4.30 13.63 -5.80
C GLN A 52 5.14 12.53 -6.49
N THR A 53 5.96 11.77 -5.77
CA THR A 53 6.70 10.67 -6.38
C THR A 53 5.83 9.42 -6.52
N ALA A 54 5.95 8.75 -7.66
CA ALA A 54 5.21 7.53 -7.97
C ALA A 54 6.05 6.63 -8.89
N LEU A 55 5.65 5.37 -8.97
CA LEU A 55 6.19 4.38 -9.91
C LEU A 55 5.04 3.77 -10.71
N LEU A 56 5.30 3.49 -11.99
CA LEU A 56 4.44 2.70 -12.84
C LEU A 56 5.18 1.43 -13.21
N HIS A 57 4.60 0.29 -12.87
CA HIS A 57 5.14 -1.02 -13.20
C HIS A 57 4.39 -1.61 -14.38
N LEU A 58 5.10 -1.92 -15.45
CA LEU A 58 4.59 -2.66 -16.58
C LEU A 58 5.17 -4.07 -16.57
N LYS A 59 4.33 -5.09 -16.72
CA LYS A 59 4.76 -6.50 -16.69
C LYS A 59 4.11 -7.31 -17.79
N GLY A 60 4.94 -8.16 -18.41
CA GLY A 60 4.48 -9.03 -19.51
C GLY A 60 4.36 -8.28 -20.84
N ASP A 61 3.62 -8.86 -21.76
CA ASP A 61 3.51 -8.45 -23.16
C ASP A 61 2.07 -8.06 -23.58
N ARG A 62 1.11 -8.08 -22.64
CA ARG A 62 -0.30 -7.76 -22.93
C ARG A 62 -0.54 -6.28 -23.22
N ILE A 63 0.32 -5.43 -22.69
CA ILE A 63 0.28 -3.99 -22.91
C ILE A 63 1.53 -3.59 -23.66
N ASP A 64 1.36 -2.86 -24.74
CA ASP A 64 2.47 -2.32 -25.54
C ASP A 64 3.20 -1.24 -24.74
N ALA A 65 4.46 -1.48 -24.41
CA ALA A 65 5.31 -0.55 -23.65
C ALA A 65 5.50 0.78 -24.41
N GLY A 66 5.56 0.76 -25.74
CA GLY A 66 5.67 1.97 -26.55
C GLY A 66 4.46 2.88 -26.41
N LYS A 67 3.25 2.29 -26.41
CA LYS A 67 2.01 3.06 -26.17
C LYS A 67 1.95 3.64 -24.75
N VAL A 68 2.40 2.89 -23.75
CA VAL A 68 2.47 3.42 -22.38
C VAL A 68 3.43 4.60 -22.33
N GLN A 69 4.62 4.48 -22.93
CA GLN A 69 5.60 5.56 -22.97
C GLN A 69 5.08 6.78 -23.74
N GLU A 70 4.36 6.58 -24.83
CA GLU A 70 3.71 7.66 -25.59
C GLU A 70 2.69 8.41 -24.71
N MET A 71 1.81 7.68 -24.02
CA MET A 71 0.83 8.29 -23.11
C MET A 71 1.51 9.03 -21.95
N LEU A 72 2.54 8.45 -21.34
CA LEU A 72 3.32 9.12 -20.30
C LEU A 72 3.92 10.43 -20.83
N SER A 73 4.47 10.46 -22.03
CA SER A 73 5.05 11.67 -22.61
C SER A 73 4.02 12.81 -22.86
N ILE A 74 2.73 12.47 -22.97
CA ILE A 74 1.65 13.45 -23.10
C ILE A 74 1.24 14.02 -21.73
N TYR A 75 1.20 13.18 -20.70
CA TYR A 75 0.65 13.56 -19.40
C TYR A 75 1.72 13.93 -18.36
N GLU A 76 2.95 13.52 -18.55
CA GLU A 76 4.09 13.88 -17.69
C GLU A 76 4.63 15.27 -18.07
N THR A 77 5.35 15.87 -17.11
CA THR A 77 6.07 17.12 -17.37
C THR A 77 7.23 16.91 -18.34
N SER A 78 7.44 17.85 -19.26
CA SER A 78 8.64 17.90 -20.11
C SER A 78 9.90 18.35 -19.35
N SER A 79 9.75 18.81 -18.10
CA SER A 79 10.83 19.29 -17.24
C SER A 79 10.84 18.53 -15.91
N PRO A 80 11.30 17.27 -15.88
CA PRO A 80 11.29 16.46 -14.67
C PRO A 80 12.16 17.04 -13.57
N SER A 81 11.66 16.98 -12.33
CA SER A 81 12.40 17.43 -11.16
C SER A 81 13.46 16.41 -10.78
N TYR A 82 14.73 16.75 -10.95
CA TYR A 82 15.84 15.91 -10.49
C TYR A 82 15.81 15.66 -8.97
N VAL A 83 15.29 16.60 -8.18
CA VAL A 83 15.13 16.44 -6.73
C VAL A 83 14.17 15.30 -6.43
N LEU A 84 13.03 15.25 -7.12
CA LEU A 84 12.07 14.16 -6.97
C LEU A 84 12.62 12.82 -7.47
N MET A 85 13.33 12.82 -8.59
CA MET A 85 13.99 11.62 -9.12
C MET A 85 15.05 11.08 -8.14
N CYS A 86 15.90 11.95 -7.60
CA CYS A 86 16.87 11.57 -6.56
C CYS A 86 16.19 11.05 -5.29
N SER A 87 15.03 11.60 -4.93
CA SER A 87 14.26 11.12 -3.80
C SER A 87 13.75 9.68 -4.01
N ILE A 88 13.29 9.36 -5.21
CA ILE A 88 12.88 7.99 -5.56
C ILE A 88 14.09 7.05 -5.48
N ASP A 89 15.21 7.40 -6.14
CA ASP A 89 16.43 6.57 -6.14
C ASP A 89 16.94 6.31 -4.73
N LYS A 90 17.05 7.35 -3.91
CA LYS A 90 17.46 7.22 -2.51
C LYS A 90 16.51 6.35 -1.70
N CYS A 91 15.20 6.51 -1.91
CA CYS A 91 14.18 5.71 -1.26
C CYS A 91 14.34 4.22 -1.61
N ILE A 92 14.48 3.88 -2.89
CA ILE A 92 14.63 2.50 -3.35
C ILE A 92 15.91 1.88 -2.78
N ARG A 93 17.05 2.58 -2.81
CA ARG A 93 18.30 2.10 -2.20
C ARG A 93 18.17 1.84 -0.71
N GLU A 94 17.49 2.72 0.02
CA GLU A 94 17.24 2.54 1.45
C GLU A 94 16.36 1.32 1.73
N ILE A 95 15.30 1.13 0.94
CA ILE A 95 14.42 -0.03 1.07
C ILE A 95 15.14 -1.33 0.72
N GLN A 96 15.95 -1.34 -0.32
CA GLN A 96 16.76 -2.52 -0.68
C GLN A 96 17.73 -2.91 0.44
N LYS A 97 18.31 -1.93 1.14
CA LYS A 97 19.30 -2.16 2.19
C LYS A 97 18.67 -2.53 3.53
N ASN A 98 17.64 -1.83 3.95
CA ASN A 98 17.13 -1.86 5.32
C ASN A 98 15.62 -2.13 5.40
N GLY A 99 14.91 -2.26 4.26
CA GLY A 99 13.45 -2.29 4.23
C GLY A 99 12.86 -3.44 5.04
N GLN A 100 13.35 -4.65 4.87
CA GLN A 100 12.88 -5.83 5.62
C GLN A 100 12.94 -5.57 7.14
N GLN A 101 14.09 -5.15 7.64
CA GLN A 101 14.28 -4.90 9.08
C GLN A 101 13.34 -3.80 9.58
N ARG A 102 13.27 -2.67 8.87
CA ARG A 102 12.43 -1.52 9.27
C ARG A 102 10.95 -1.88 9.33
N TYR A 103 10.46 -2.64 8.35
CA TYR A 103 9.06 -3.08 8.37
C TYR A 103 8.81 -4.14 9.45
N ASP A 104 9.74 -5.03 9.73
CA ASP A 104 9.61 -5.98 10.83
C ASP A 104 9.57 -5.26 12.19
N GLU A 105 10.39 -4.23 12.39
CA GLU A 105 10.35 -3.38 13.60
C GLU A 105 9.00 -2.63 13.71
N LEU A 106 8.53 -2.03 12.62
CA LEU A 106 7.22 -1.35 12.55
C LEU A 106 6.08 -2.32 12.92
N LEU A 107 6.07 -3.50 12.32
CA LEU A 107 5.03 -4.50 12.57
C LEU A 107 5.06 -5.00 14.02
N ASN A 108 6.23 -5.09 14.66
CA ASN A 108 6.32 -5.41 16.08
C ASN A 108 5.64 -4.34 16.96
N VAL A 109 5.83 -3.05 16.63
CA VAL A 109 5.17 -1.94 17.34
C VAL A 109 3.64 -2.00 17.10
N ILE A 110 3.22 -2.12 15.85
CA ILE A 110 1.80 -2.22 15.48
C ILE A 110 1.12 -3.40 16.21
N ASN A 111 1.77 -4.55 16.26
CA ASN A 111 1.23 -5.73 16.94
C ASN A 111 1.11 -5.53 18.47
N LYS A 112 2.05 -4.81 19.09
CA LYS A 112 1.90 -4.41 20.51
C LYS A 112 0.69 -3.51 20.73
N ILE A 113 0.51 -2.51 19.87
CA ILE A 113 -0.67 -1.61 19.93
C ILE A 113 -1.95 -2.44 19.78
N ARG A 114 -2.03 -3.27 18.75
CA ARG A 114 -3.20 -4.13 18.47
C ARG A 114 -3.53 -5.04 19.65
N LYS A 115 -2.53 -5.72 20.22
CA LYS A 115 -2.70 -6.57 21.40
C LYS A 115 -3.21 -5.80 22.63
N ASN A 116 -2.77 -4.55 22.82
CA ASN A 116 -3.20 -3.75 23.95
C ASN A 116 -4.63 -3.21 23.76
N VAL A 117 -4.95 -2.72 22.58
CA VAL A 117 -6.31 -2.22 22.26
C VAL A 117 -7.32 -3.36 22.30
N ASN A 118 -6.99 -4.55 21.82
CA ASN A 118 -7.91 -5.70 21.83
C ASN A 118 -8.18 -6.29 23.24
N LYS A 119 -7.52 -5.79 24.29
CA LYS A 119 -7.91 -6.04 25.69
C LYS A 119 -9.09 -5.17 26.12
N CYS A 120 -9.40 -4.09 25.39
CA CYS A 120 -10.51 -3.21 25.69
C CYS A 120 -11.83 -3.89 25.34
N LYS A 121 -12.86 -3.67 26.18
CA LYS A 121 -14.19 -4.27 26.00
C LYS A 121 -14.94 -3.70 24.80
N TYR A 122 -14.73 -2.42 24.49
CA TYR A 122 -15.57 -1.65 23.56
C TYR A 122 -14.89 -1.25 22.27
N ILE A 123 -13.59 -1.52 22.14
CA ILE A 123 -12.79 -1.14 20.98
C ILE A 123 -11.96 -2.36 20.56
N SER A 124 -11.86 -2.59 19.27
CA SER A 124 -10.98 -3.64 18.72
C SER A 124 -10.28 -3.18 17.44
N ILE A 125 -9.17 -3.81 17.13
CA ILE A 125 -8.41 -3.60 15.89
C ILE A 125 -8.28 -4.95 15.17
N PRO A 126 -9.27 -5.32 14.35
CA PRO A 126 -9.21 -6.56 13.56
C PRO A 126 -8.08 -6.51 12.55
N CYS A 127 -7.54 -7.65 12.18
CA CYS A 127 -6.47 -7.78 11.20
C CYS A 127 -6.49 -9.13 10.47
N GLU A 128 -5.59 -10.04 10.84
CA GLU A 128 -5.38 -11.32 10.13
C GLU A 128 -6.62 -12.23 10.18
N GLU A 129 -7.43 -12.11 11.20
CA GLU A 129 -8.70 -12.81 11.33
C GLU A 129 -9.71 -12.45 10.23
N LEU A 130 -9.51 -11.33 9.54
CA LEU A 130 -10.33 -10.94 8.39
C LEU A 130 -9.96 -11.71 7.12
N LYS A 131 -8.76 -12.26 7.03
CA LYS A 131 -8.32 -13.02 5.85
C LYS A 131 -9.22 -14.23 5.63
N ASN A 132 -9.54 -14.48 4.36
CA ASN A 132 -10.39 -15.58 3.92
C ASN A 132 -11.83 -15.56 4.49
N GLN A 133 -12.25 -14.44 5.10
CA GLN A 133 -13.63 -14.22 5.52
C GLN A 133 -14.28 -13.18 4.60
N ASN A 134 -15.58 -13.36 4.29
CA ASN A 134 -16.37 -12.40 3.50
C ASN A 134 -15.71 -11.94 2.19
N ASN A 135 -15.01 -12.84 1.49
CA ASN A 135 -14.23 -12.54 0.26
C ASN A 135 -13.03 -11.62 0.44
N VAL A 136 -12.54 -11.42 1.66
CA VAL A 136 -11.27 -10.70 1.90
C VAL A 136 -10.12 -11.66 1.61
N PHE A 137 -9.36 -11.37 0.56
CA PHE A 137 -8.20 -12.18 0.15
C PHE A 137 -6.99 -11.95 1.04
N ASP A 138 -6.64 -10.69 1.30
CA ASP A 138 -5.53 -10.31 2.15
C ASP A 138 -5.79 -8.97 2.84
N VAL A 139 -4.96 -8.61 3.83
CA VAL A 139 -5.09 -7.42 4.65
C VAL A 139 -3.73 -6.74 4.78
N ASP A 140 -3.68 -5.43 4.57
CA ASP A 140 -2.50 -4.65 4.90
C ASP A 140 -2.34 -4.52 6.41
N VAL A 141 -1.44 -5.34 6.96
CA VAL A 141 -1.18 -5.42 8.41
C VAL A 141 -0.57 -4.12 8.99
N THR A 142 -0.15 -3.18 8.15
CA THR A 142 0.34 -1.86 8.61
C THR A 142 -0.80 -0.91 8.97
N LYS A 143 -2.03 -1.20 8.56
CA LYS A 143 -3.19 -0.35 8.82
C LYS A 143 -3.85 -0.73 10.15
N LEU A 144 -4.13 0.26 10.98
CA LEU A 144 -4.87 0.10 12.22
C LEU A 144 -6.33 0.51 11.99
N ILE A 145 -7.17 -0.46 11.68
CA ILE A 145 -8.63 -0.25 11.51
C ILE A 145 -9.27 -0.36 12.87
N ILE A 146 -9.68 0.75 13.45
CA ILE A 146 -10.28 0.79 14.80
C ILE A 146 -11.78 0.57 14.70
N ASN A 147 -12.25 -0.54 15.24
CA ASN A 147 -13.67 -0.84 15.36
C ASN A 147 -14.21 -0.35 16.71
N VAL A 148 -15.22 0.52 16.66
CA VAL A 148 -15.86 1.16 17.82
C VAL A 148 -17.33 0.76 17.99
N ASN A 149 -17.81 -0.24 17.30
CA ASN A 149 -19.25 -0.59 17.26
C ASN A 149 -19.88 -0.78 18.64
N ASN A 150 -19.11 -1.20 19.63
CA ASN A 150 -19.61 -1.44 20.99
C ASN A 150 -19.29 -0.30 21.98
N SER A 151 -18.78 0.83 21.50
CA SER A 151 -18.29 1.94 22.36
C SER A 151 -19.33 3.03 22.63
N GLY A 152 -20.46 3.02 21.92
CA GLY A 152 -21.47 4.07 21.98
C GLY A 152 -21.12 5.35 21.21
N ILE A 153 -19.96 5.38 20.53
CA ILE A 153 -19.56 6.50 19.67
C ILE A 153 -19.35 6.01 18.23
N THR A 154 -19.42 6.94 17.29
CA THR A 154 -19.12 6.65 15.87
C THR A 154 -17.62 6.74 15.60
N GLY A 155 -17.15 6.13 14.50
CA GLY A 155 -15.76 6.27 14.04
C GLY A 155 -15.37 7.73 13.77
N LYS A 156 -16.32 8.56 13.28
CA LYS A 156 -16.11 10.00 13.10
C LYS A 156 -15.85 10.70 14.45
N GLN A 157 -16.67 10.45 15.46
CA GLN A 157 -16.46 10.99 16.81
C GLN A 157 -15.12 10.56 17.41
N LEU A 158 -14.73 9.29 17.24
CA LEU A 158 -13.39 8.87 17.66
C LEU A 158 -12.29 9.63 16.90
N GLY A 159 -12.43 9.78 15.59
CA GLY A 159 -11.47 10.54 14.76
C GLY A 159 -11.33 12.00 15.25
N ASP A 160 -12.45 12.65 15.59
CA ASP A 160 -12.44 14.01 16.12
C ASP A 160 -11.77 14.07 17.51
N ILE A 161 -12.05 13.11 18.39
CA ILE A 161 -11.40 13.01 19.69
C ILE A 161 -9.88 12.87 19.55
N LEU A 162 -9.43 11.96 18.69
CA LEU A 162 -8.00 11.72 18.47
C LEU A 162 -7.29 12.93 17.82
N ARG A 163 -7.99 13.68 16.98
CA ARG A 163 -7.42 14.85 16.28
C ARG A 163 -7.29 16.08 17.16
N TYR A 164 -8.26 16.33 18.06
CA TYR A 164 -8.36 17.58 18.80
C TYR A 164 -7.97 17.48 20.28
N LYS A 165 -7.80 16.26 20.81
CA LYS A 165 -7.40 16.06 22.21
C LYS A 165 -5.99 15.50 22.38
N TYR A 166 -5.39 14.95 21.32
CA TYR A 166 -4.08 14.31 21.30
C TYR A 166 -3.29 14.72 20.05
#